data_7ede07e918dc170f83d14fffb9389b74
#
_entry.id   7ede07e918dc170f83d14fffb9389b74
#
_cell.length_a   1.000
_cell.length_b   1.000
_cell.length_c   1.000
_cell.angle_alpha   90.00
_cell.angle_beta   90.00
_cell.angle_gamma   90.00
#
_symmetry.space_group_name_H-M   'P 1'
#
loop_
_entity.id
_entity.type
_entity.pdbx_description
1 polymer ?
#
loop_
_entity_poly.entity_id
_entity_poly.type
_entity_poly.pdbx_seq_one_letter_code
_entity_poly.pdbx_strand_id
1 'polypeptide(L)'
;MKELGVFDNTIFHVSDEPTIYNADTYQKALQMVEPYLEGAKIIDALSHLDLYEKGIVKNPVPTNDSIHQFLDAGLKNGWVYYCCGQGYKVSNRYIAMPGWRTRILGAQLYKYKMEGFLHWGYNFYNCQYSLHTIDPYRINDGEDAFPAGDPFIVYPGADGKPVESMRLPVMEDAMNDMRLLEYLESLTSREHVLDLIDDYGNLDLRFDEYPSGCDYLQDLWETAAKEVEELIK
;
A
#
# COMPACT_ATOMS: atom_id res chain seq x y z
N MET A 1 23.37 -13.32 -3.09
CA MET A 1 21.94 -13.52 -2.76
C MET A 1 21.46 -14.92 -3.13
N LYS A 2 21.72 -15.45 -4.33
CA LYS A 2 21.37 -16.84 -4.71
C LYS A 2 22.06 -17.86 -3.79
N GLU A 3 23.35 -17.69 -3.49
CA GLU A 3 24.09 -18.55 -2.55
C GLU A 3 23.57 -18.52 -1.11
N LEU A 4 22.92 -17.41 -0.71
CA LEU A 4 22.31 -17.25 0.62
C LEU A 4 20.85 -17.73 0.65
N GLY A 5 20.27 -18.17 -0.47
CA GLY A 5 18.88 -18.60 -0.55
C GLY A 5 17.84 -17.50 -0.35
N VAL A 6 18.22 -16.23 -0.51
CA VAL A 6 17.31 -15.09 -0.28
C VAL A 6 16.88 -14.40 -1.60
N PHE A 7 17.38 -14.85 -2.73
CA PHE A 7 17.14 -14.20 -4.03
C PHE A 7 15.65 -14.21 -4.39
N ASP A 8 14.97 -15.34 -4.24
CA ASP A 8 13.56 -15.52 -4.61
C ASP A 8 12.60 -14.71 -3.70
N ASN A 9 13.08 -14.33 -2.51
CA ASN A 9 12.37 -13.49 -1.56
C ASN A 9 12.80 -12.01 -1.63
N THR A 10 13.57 -11.64 -2.65
CA THR A 10 14.08 -10.28 -2.81
C THR A 10 13.36 -9.59 -3.96
N ILE A 11 12.91 -8.38 -3.70
CA ILE A 11 12.31 -7.49 -4.68
C ILE A 11 13.31 -6.40 -5.00
N PHE A 12 13.45 -6.08 -6.28
CA PHE A 12 14.37 -5.08 -6.78
C PHE A 12 13.62 -3.87 -7.31
N HIS A 13 14.26 -2.74 -7.23
CA HIS A 13 13.76 -1.45 -7.68
C HIS A 13 14.85 -0.78 -8.55
N VAL A 14 14.47 -0.22 -9.69
CA VAL A 14 15.41 0.38 -10.64
C VAL A 14 15.44 1.90 -10.52
N SER A 15 14.27 2.53 -10.51
CA SER A 15 14.16 4.00 -10.42
C SER A 15 12.80 4.38 -9.85
N ASP A 16 12.81 5.39 -9.00
CA ASP A 16 11.61 5.93 -8.39
C ASP A 16 10.80 6.76 -9.37
N GLU A 17 9.52 6.51 -9.43
CA GLU A 17 8.50 7.25 -10.18
C GLU A 17 8.92 7.70 -11.60
N PRO A 18 9.31 6.76 -12.51
CA PRO A 18 9.65 7.12 -13.87
C PRO A 18 8.45 7.76 -14.59
N THR A 19 8.77 8.72 -15.44
CA THR A 19 7.80 9.43 -16.28
C THR A 19 8.15 9.27 -17.76
N ILE A 20 7.26 9.70 -18.65
CA ILE A 20 7.54 9.68 -20.08
C ILE A 20 8.78 10.52 -20.44
N TYR A 21 9.10 11.55 -19.66
CA TYR A 21 10.23 12.42 -19.92
C TYR A 21 11.59 11.81 -19.59
N ASN A 22 11.62 10.80 -18.72
CA ASN A 22 12.84 10.10 -18.34
C ASN A 22 12.81 8.59 -18.71
N ALA A 23 11.85 8.17 -19.53
CA ALA A 23 11.68 6.79 -19.96
C ALA A 23 12.93 6.18 -20.59
N ASP A 24 13.66 6.93 -21.45
CA ASP A 24 14.92 6.49 -22.07
C ASP A 24 16.01 6.24 -21.03
N THR A 25 16.09 7.10 -20.02
CA THR A 25 17.06 6.96 -18.93
C THR A 25 16.73 5.75 -18.06
N TYR A 26 15.45 5.56 -17.74
CA TYR A 26 14.96 4.37 -17.04
C TYR A 26 15.30 3.08 -17.80
N GLN A 27 14.99 3.02 -19.10
CA GLN A 27 15.29 1.84 -19.91
C GLN A 27 16.80 1.52 -19.96
N LYS A 28 17.65 2.54 -20.05
CA LYS A 28 19.12 2.35 -19.99
C LYS A 28 19.54 1.79 -18.63
N ALA A 29 19.01 2.31 -17.53
CA ALA A 29 19.29 1.81 -16.18
C ALA A 29 18.83 0.35 -16.04
N LEU A 30 17.62 0.03 -16.50
CA LEU A 30 17.09 -1.34 -16.50
C LEU A 30 17.99 -2.29 -17.30
N GLN A 31 18.38 -1.93 -18.53
CA GLN A 31 19.28 -2.73 -19.38
C GLN A 31 20.62 -3.01 -18.72
N MET A 32 21.13 -2.10 -17.90
CA MET A 32 22.41 -2.28 -17.19
C MET A 32 22.29 -3.31 -16.05
N VAL A 33 21.14 -3.39 -15.38
CA VAL A 33 20.95 -4.25 -14.19
C VAL A 33 20.27 -5.58 -14.53
N GLU A 34 19.42 -5.63 -15.56
CA GLU A 34 18.62 -6.80 -15.93
C GLU A 34 19.44 -8.09 -16.08
N PRO A 35 20.66 -8.10 -16.69
CA PRO A 35 21.47 -9.31 -16.78
C PRO A 35 21.90 -9.90 -15.43
N TYR A 36 21.94 -9.08 -14.37
CA TYR A 36 22.29 -9.51 -13.01
C TYR A 36 21.07 -9.91 -12.19
N LEU A 37 19.88 -9.57 -12.66
CA LEU A 37 18.59 -9.76 -11.98
C LEU A 37 17.70 -10.77 -12.69
N GLU A 38 18.28 -11.65 -13.50
CA GLU A 38 17.53 -12.69 -14.21
C GLU A 38 16.74 -13.57 -13.25
N GLY A 39 15.41 -13.60 -13.44
CA GLY A 39 14.46 -14.31 -12.57
C GLY A 39 14.00 -13.53 -11.33
N ALA A 40 14.55 -12.34 -11.08
CA ALA A 40 14.11 -11.51 -9.97
C ALA A 40 12.81 -10.75 -10.26
N LYS A 41 12.03 -10.47 -9.23
CA LYS A 41 10.88 -9.55 -9.31
C LYS A 41 11.40 -8.11 -9.21
N ILE A 42 11.26 -7.35 -10.29
CA ILE A 42 11.57 -5.91 -10.35
C ILE A 42 10.23 -5.19 -10.31
N ILE A 43 10.06 -4.28 -9.36
CA ILE A 43 8.89 -3.41 -9.22
C ILE A 43 9.34 -1.95 -9.16
N ASP A 44 8.56 -1.05 -9.70
CA ASP A 44 8.84 0.38 -9.60
C ASP A 44 7.56 1.16 -9.34
N ALA A 45 7.61 2.13 -8.41
CA ALA A 45 6.53 3.06 -8.17
C ALA A 45 6.21 3.82 -9.46
N LEU A 46 4.96 3.82 -9.91
CA LEU A 46 4.58 4.37 -11.20
C LEU A 46 3.11 4.78 -11.24
N SER A 47 2.84 6.06 -11.42
CA SER A 47 1.47 6.58 -11.61
C SER A 47 1.12 6.91 -13.07
N HIS A 48 2.06 6.75 -13.99
CA HIS A 48 1.88 6.99 -15.43
C HIS A 48 1.59 5.70 -16.19
N LEU A 49 0.33 5.48 -16.54
CA LEU A 49 -0.15 4.26 -17.21
C LEU A 49 0.60 3.97 -18.53
N ASP A 50 0.94 4.98 -19.30
CA ASP A 50 1.56 4.85 -20.62
C ASP A 50 2.90 4.10 -20.60
N LEU A 51 3.67 4.14 -19.51
CA LEU A 51 4.90 3.37 -19.36
C LEU A 51 4.62 1.87 -19.13
N TYR A 52 3.51 1.55 -18.48
CA TYR A 52 3.04 0.17 -18.34
C TYR A 52 2.52 -0.39 -19.67
N GLU A 53 1.64 0.35 -20.35
CA GLU A 53 1.08 -0.05 -21.64
C GLU A 53 2.15 -0.24 -22.72
N LYS A 54 3.21 0.56 -22.71
CA LYS A 54 4.39 0.40 -23.58
C LYS A 54 5.32 -0.75 -23.17
N GLY A 55 5.05 -1.41 -22.04
CA GLY A 55 5.90 -2.48 -21.51
C GLY A 55 7.27 -2.02 -21.01
N ILE A 56 7.45 -0.72 -20.76
CA ILE A 56 8.68 -0.14 -20.22
C ILE A 56 8.84 -0.52 -18.75
N VAL A 57 7.77 -0.38 -17.96
CA VAL A 57 7.67 -0.87 -16.59
C VAL A 57 6.74 -2.07 -16.56
N LYS A 58 7.27 -3.26 -16.29
CA LYS A 58 6.51 -4.52 -16.37
C LYS A 58 5.65 -4.78 -15.14
N ASN A 59 6.16 -4.44 -13.96
CA ASN A 59 5.47 -4.62 -12.68
C ASN A 59 5.35 -3.27 -11.97
N PRO A 60 4.40 -2.43 -12.39
CA PRO A 60 4.19 -1.12 -11.78
C PRO A 60 3.61 -1.27 -10.36
N VAL A 61 3.96 -0.32 -9.50
CA VAL A 61 3.29 -0.09 -8.22
C VAL A 61 2.60 1.27 -8.31
N PRO A 62 1.32 1.33 -8.75
CA PRO A 62 0.59 2.58 -8.85
C PRO A 62 0.24 3.16 -7.48
N THR A 63 0.05 4.48 -7.43
CA THR A 63 -0.61 5.12 -6.31
C THR A 63 -2.07 4.69 -6.22
N ASN A 64 -2.63 4.68 -5.02
CA ASN A 64 -4.03 4.26 -4.81
C ASN A 64 -5.08 5.19 -5.45
N ASP A 65 -4.73 6.40 -5.82
CA ASP A 65 -5.57 7.30 -6.62
C ASP A 65 -5.46 7.05 -8.14
N SER A 66 -4.43 6.32 -8.58
CA SER A 66 -4.19 5.99 -9.98
C SER A 66 -4.45 4.52 -10.32
N ILE A 67 -4.63 3.65 -9.31
CA ILE A 67 -4.65 2.19 -9.49
C ILE A 67 -5.72 1.69 -10.46
N HIS A 68 -6.90 2.34 -10.48
CA HIS A 68 -8.01 1.85 -11.31
C HIS A 68 -7.70 1.83 -12.80
N GLN A 69 -6.98 2.82 -13.33
CA GLN A 69 -6.57 2.81 -14.73
C GLN A 69 -5.63 1.64 -15.07
N PHE A 70 -4.81 1.19 -14.12
CA PHE A 70 -3.94 0.02 -14.32
C PHE A 70 -4.73 -1.29 -14.22
N LEU A 71 -5.72 -1.37 -13.33
CA LEU A 71 -6.63 -2.51 -13.24
C LEU A 71 -7.45 -2.66 -14.53
N ASP A 72 -7.97 -1.55 -15.07
CA ASP A 72 -8.70 -1.50 -16.34
C ASP A 72 -7.79 -1.90 -17.52
N ALA A 73 -6.51 -1.57 -17.46
CA ALA A 73 -5.49 -2.01 -18.43
C ALA A 73 -5.01 -3.46 -18.22
N GLY A 74 -5.58 -4.18 -17.26
CA GLY A 74 -5.35 -5.61 -17.05
C GLY A 74 -4.24 -5.95 -16.05
N LEU A 75 -3.79 -5.01 -15.22
CA LEU A 75 -2.87 -5.30 -14.12
C LEU A 75 -3.49 -6.34 -13.18
N LYS A 76 -2.78 -7.44 -12.95
CA LYS A 76 -3.18 -8.51 -12.02
C LYS A 76 -2.05 -8.74 -11.03
N ASN A 77 -2.43 -9.14 -9.82
CA ASN A 77 -1.49 -9.46 -8.76
C ASN A 77 -0.49 -8.31 -8.53
N GLY A 78 -0.99 -7.08 -8.65
CA GLY A 78 -0.21 -5.87 -8.55
C GLY A 78 0.09 -5.47 -7.13
N TRP A 79 0.95 -4.48 -7.00
CA TRP A 79 1.17 -3.75 -5.77
C TRP A 79 0.55 -2.36 -5.88
N VAL A 80 0.30 -1.73 -4.75
CA VAL A 80 -0.22 -0.36 -4.67
C VAL A 80 0.50 0.39 -3.56
N TYR A 81 0.58 1.72 -3.65
CA TYR A 81 1.14 2.55 -2.59
C TYR A 81 0.38 3.85 -2.42
N TYR A 82 0.69 4.56 -1.38
CA TYR A 82 0.37 5.97 -1.18
C TYR A 82 1.56 6.71 -0.57
N CYS A 83 1.60 8.01 -0.77
CA CYS A 83 2.59 8.90 -0.17
C CYS A 83 2.00 10.29 0.07
N CYS A 84 2.83 11.32 0.09
CA CYS A 84 2.45 12.70 0.37
C CYS A 84 1.39 13.30 -0.59
N GLY A 85 1.25 12.77 -1.80
CA GLY A 85 0.29 13.26 -2.80
C GLY A 85 -1.14 12.75 -2.61
N GLN A 86 -1.32 11.61 -1.95
CA GLN A 86 -2.60 10.90 -1.86
C GLN A 86 -3.38 11.30 -0.60
N GLY A 87 -3.92 12.52 -0.57
CA GLY A 87 -4.56 13.09 0.63
C GLY A 87 -6.07 13.23 0.60
N TYR A 88 -6.71 13.34 -0.55
CA TYR A 88 -8.08 13.81 -0.63
C TYR A 88 -9.14 12.70 -0.62
N LYS A 89 -9.18 11.85 -1.64
CA LYS A 89 -10.26 10.85 -1.79
C LYS A 89 -9.88 9.45 -1.35
N VAL A 90 -8.63 9.16 -1.23
CA VAL A 90 -8.09 7.81 -1.02
C VAL A 90 -7.63 7.57 0.42
N SER A 91 -7.42 6.32 0.77
CA SER A 91 -6.81 5.93 2.05
C SER A 91 -5.39 6.51 2.17
N ASN A 92 -5.02 6.93 3.38
CA ASN A 92 -3.67 7.29 3.77
C ASN A 92 -3.59 7.33 5.32
N ARG A 93 -2.43 7.71 5.89
CA ARG A 93 -2.15 7.65 7.33
C ARG A 93 -1.61 8.96 7.90
N TYR A 94 -1.97 10.12 7.36
CA TYR A 94 -1.56 11.41 7.95
C TYR A 94 -2.11 11.60 9.36
N ILE A 95 -1.42 12.37 10.18
CA ILE A 95 -1.87 12.66 11.56
C ILE A 95 -3.28 13.27 11.60
N ALA A 96 -3.60 14.11 10.63
CA ALA A 96 -4.92 14.76 10.53
C ALA A 96 -6.03 13.86 9.99
N MET A 97 -5.70 12.66 9.51
CA MET A 97 -6.71 11.72 8.99
C MET A 97 -7.30 10.86 10.08
N PRO A 98 -8.62 10.61 10.04
CA PRO A 98 -9.25 9.65 10.96
C PRO A 98 -8.78 8.22 10.62
N GLY A 99 -8.63 7.37 11.65
CA GLY A 99 -8.08 6.02 11.53
C GLY A 99 -8.81 5.11 10.54
N TRP A 100 -10.13 5.28 10.37
CA TRP A 100 -10.88 4.48 9.40
C TRP A 100 -10.39 4.66 7.94
N ARG A 101 -9.82 5.81 7.60
CA ARG A 101 -9.19 6.04 6.29
C ARG A 101 -7.88 5.30 6.10
N THR A 102 -7.21 4.92 7.17
CA THR A 102 -6.06 4.02 7.11
C THR A 102 -6.53 2.57 7.05
N ARG A 103 -7.51 2.20 7.89
CA ARG A 103 -7.99 0.82 8.04
C ARG A 103 -8.70 0.28 6.79
N ILE A 104 -9.41 1.11 6.02
CA ILE A 104 -10.11 0.69 4.79
C ILE A 104 -9.18 0.02 3.78
N LEU A 105 -7.88 0.29 3.84
CA LEU A 105 -6.87 -0.30 2.97
C LEU A 105 -6.95 -1.83 2.96
N GLY A 106 -7.22 -2.48 4.09
CA GLY A 106 -7.32 -3.94 4.18
C GLY A 106 -8.40 -4.53 3.28
N ALA A 107 -9.62 -3.99 3.34
CA ALA A 107 -10.72 -4.41 2.47
C ALA A 107 -10.43 -4.11 0.98
N GLN A 108 -9.78 -2.97 0.70
CA GLN A 108 -9.37 -2.60 -0.66
C GLN A 108 -8.33 -3.57 -1.23
N LEU A 109 -7.28 -3.91 -0.47
CA LEU A 109 -6.25 -4.87 -0.88
C LEU A 109 -6.87 -6.25 -1.15
N TYR A 110 -7.75 -6.72 -0.27
CA TYR A 110 -8.47 -7.97 -0.46
C TYR A 110 -9.32 -7.94 -1.73
N LYS A 111 -10.19 -6.92 -1.89
CA LYS A 111 -11.13 -6.84 -3.02
C LYS A 111 -10.43 -6.85 -4.37
N TYR A 112 -9.31 -6.17 -4.50
CA TYR A 112 -8.57 -6.06 -5.76
C TYR A 112 -7.43 -7.08 -5.92
N LYS A 113 -7.30 -8.06 -5.01
CA LYS A 113 -6.24 -9.07 -5.04
C LYS A 113 -4.84 -8.47 -5.18
N MET A 114 -4.57 -7.43 -4.39
CA MET A 114 -3.23 -6.84 -4.37
C MET A 114 -2.26 -7.78 -3.65
N GLU A 115 -1.16 -8.15 -4.32
CA GLU A 115 -0.11 -8.98 -3.71
C GLU A 115 0.77 -8.22 -2.72
N GLY A 116 0.78 -6.90 -2.79
CA GLY A 116 1.60 -6.10 -1.92
C GLY A 116 1.17 -4.65 -1.79
N PHE A 117 1.62 -4.07 -0.70
CA PHE A 117 1.49 -2.65 -0.42
C PHE A 117 2.89 -2.09 -0.15
N LEU A 118 3.29 -1.12 -0.95
CA LEU A 118 4.55 -0.41 -0.76
C LEU A 118 4.32 0.74 0.22
N HIS A 119 4.93 0.63 1.41
CA HIS A 119 4.83 1.67 2.42
C HIS A 119 6.09 2.52 2.44
N TRP A 120 5.98 3.74 1.91
CA TRP A 120 7.01 4.73 2.09
C TRP A 120 6.88 5.40 3.47
N GLY A 121 7.93 6.05 3.95
CA GLY A 121 7.82 6.87 5.15
C GLY A 121 7.49 6.08 6.43
N TYR A 122 8.14 4.92 6.64
CA TYR A 122 8.00 4.17 7.88
C TYR A 122 8.75 4.84 9.05
N ASN A 123 10.00 5.28 8.78
CA ASN A 123 10.92 5.89 9.75
C ASN A 123 11.88 6.89 9.08
N PHE A 124 11.38 7.68 8.16
CA PHE A 124 12.18 8.68 7.46
C PHE A 124 12.32 9.94 8.32
N TYR A 125 13.42 10.01 9.12
CA TYR A 125 13.70 11.12 10.04
C TYR A 125 14.65 12.14 9.41
N ASN A 126 14.36 12.57 8.20
CA ASN A 126 15.15 13.55 7.48
C ASN A 126 14.25 14.67 6.94
N CYS A 127 14.84 15.83 6.70
CA CYS A 127 14.20 16.83 5.86
C CYS A 127 14.12 16.35 4.41
N GLN A 128 13.40 17.09 3.57
CA GLN A 128 13.32 16.80 2.14
C GLN A 128 14.72 16.64 1.54
N TYR A 129 14.86 15.69 0.61
CA TYR A 129 16.14 15.33 -0.04
C TYR A 129 17.24 14.81 0.91
N SER A 130 16.91 14.48 2.15
CA SER A 130 17.85 13.93 3.14
C SER A 130 19.10 14.79 3.37
N LEU A 131 18.95 16.11 3.30
CA LEU A 131 20.07 17.04 3.48
C LEU A 131 20.60 17.04 4.93
N HIS A 132 19.71 16.80 5.89
CA HIS A 132 20.02 16.61 7.31
C HIS A 132 18.92 15.83 8.03
N THR A 133 19.23 15.30 9.21
CA THR A 133 18.25 14.65 10.07
C THR A 133 17.42 15.66 10.84
N ILE A 134 16.17 15.32 11.11
CA ILE A 134 15.23 16.09 11.93
C ILE A 134 14.95 15.39 13.26
N ASP A 135 14.46 16.12 14.24
CA ASP A 135 13.89 15.56 15.45
C ASP A 135 12.39 15.23 15.20
N PRO A 136 12.01 13.96 15.05
CA PRO A 136 10.63 13.58 14.70
C PRO A 136 9.62 13.89 15.81
N TYR A 137 10.07 14.16 17.03
CA TYR A 137 9.20 14.61 18.12
C TYR A 137 8.84 16.11 18.03
N ARG A 138 9.51 16.85 17.17
CA ARG A 138 9.33 18.31 16.99
C ARG A 138 8.89 18.67 15.58
N ILE A 139 9.31 17.90 14.59
CA ILE A 139 9.07 18.14 13.15
C ILE A 139 8.51 16.83 12.58
N ASN A 140 7.26 16.86 12.12
CA ASN A 140 6.54 15.67 11.65
C ASN A 140 6.17 15.71 10.17
N ASP A 141 6.68 16.69 9.43
CA ASP A 141 6.36 17.01 8.04
C ASP A 141 7.61 17.19 7.16
N GLY A 142 8.80 16.86 7.67
CA GLY A 142 10.05 16.99 6.93
C GLY A 142 10.44 18.43 6.64
N GLU A 143 10.09 19.36 7.52
CA GLU A 143 10.30 20.82 7.35
C GLU A 143 9.45 21.41 6.22
N ASP A 144 8.13 21.31 6.38
CA ASP A 144 7.10 21.78 5.42
C ASP A 144 7.12 21.07 4.04
N ALA A 145 7.80 19.91 3.94
CA ALA A 145 7.91 19.19 2.68
C ALA A 145 6.79 18.18 2.45
N PHE A 146 6.19 17.65 3.52
CA PHE A 146 5.19 16.58 3.49
C PHE A 146 4.00 16.91 4.37
N PRO A 147 2.83 16.28 4.14
CA PRO A 147 1.75 16.30 5.12
C PRO A 147 2.21 15.74 6.47
N ALA A 148 1.72 16.32 7.56
CA ALA A 148 2.11 15.91 8.91
C ALA A 148 1.93 14.40 9.15
N GLY A 149 3.00 13.73 9.51
CA GLY A 149 3.07 12.31 9.78
C GLY A 149 3.29 11.41 8.55
N ASP A 150 3.37 11.96 7.35
CA ASP A 150 3.67 11.19 6.15
C ASP A 150 5.08 10.56 6.18
N PRO A 151 6.16 11.24 6.64
CA PRO A 151 7.50 10.69 6.61
C PRO A 151 7.73 9.49 7.54
N PHE A 152 6.92 9.31 8.58
CA PHE A 152 7.12 8.23 9.55
C PHE A 152 5.86 7.89 10.35
N ILE A 153 5.75 6.62 10.76
CA ILE A 153 4.68 6.11 11.63
C ILE A 153 5.21 5.54 12.94
N VAL A 154 6.51 5.37 13.07
CA VAL A 154 7.20 5.02 14.31
C VAL A 154 8.18 6.14 14.70
N TYR A 155 8.51 6.21 15.97
CA TYR A 155 9.41 7.21 16.53
C TYR A 155 10.65 6.54 17.14
N PRO A 156 11.82 7.18 17.15
CA PRO A 156 13.02 6.63 17.78
C PRO A 156 12.91 6.71 19.29
N GLY A 157 12.90 5.59 20.00
CA GLY A 157 12.96 5.55 21.45
C GLY A 157 14.36 5.85 22.00
N ALA A 158 14.43 6.38 23.21
CA ALA A 158 15.69 6.71 23.88
C ALA A 158 16.59 5.49 24.13
N ASP A 159 16.01 4.30 24.18
CA ASP A 159 16.70 3.00 24.33
C ASP A 159 17.05 2.33 22.99
N GLY A 160 16.86 3.02 21.87
CA GLY A 160 17.10 2.52 20.53
C GLY A 160 15.98 1.63 19.98
N LYS A 161 14.88 1.45 20.70
CA LYS A 161 13.71 0.72 20.22
C LYS A 161 12.71 1.67 19.56
N PRO A 162 11.88 1.17 18.62
CA PRO A 162 10.82 1.97 18.04
C PRO A 162 9.72 2.27 19.08
N VAL A 163 9.20 3.49 19.04
CA VAL A 163 7.98 3.90 19.74
C VAL A 163 6.87 4.01 18.68
N GLU A 164 5.83 3.24 18.85
CA GLU A 164 4.73 3.17 17.90
C GLU A 164 3.84 4.42 17.98
N SER A 165 3.40 4.93 16.83
CA SER A 165 2.27 5.86 16.80
C SER A 165 0.96 5.08 16.75
N MET A 166 -0.16 5.73 17.11
CA MET A 166 -1.50 5.12 16.99
C MET A 166 -1.87 4.70 15.56
N ARG A 167 -1.16 5.17 14.56
CA ARG A 167 -1.38 4.81 13.15
C ARG A 167 -0.87 3.40 12.82
N LEU A 168 0.14 2.91 13.52
CA LEU A 168 0.67 1.56 13.30
C LEU A 168 -0.32 0.46 13.70
N PRO A 169 -0.94 0.46 14.91
CA PRO A 169 -2.02 -0.47 15.24
C PRO A 169 -3.22 -0.41 14.27
N VAL A 170 -3.58 0.79 13.79
CA VAL A 170 -4.67 0.91 12.80
C VAL A 170 -4.30 0.27 11.46
N MET A 171 -3.03 0.31 11.05
CA MET A 171 -2.56 -0.44 9.88
C MET A 171 -2.54 -1.96 10.14
N GLU A 172 -2.21 -2.37 11.36
CA GLU A 172 -2.31 -3.78 11.76
C GLU A 172 -3.77 -4.26 11.69
N ASP A 173 -4.73 -3.47 12.16
CA ASP A 173 -6.17 -3.76 12.01
C ASP A 173 -6.55 -3.93 10.54
N ALA A 174 -6.08 -3.06 9.64
CA ALA A 174 -6.31 -3.20 8.20
C ALA A 174 -5.81 -4.56 7.67
N MET A 175 -4.61 -4.97 8.07
CA MET A 175 -4.06 -6.27 7.64
C MET A 175 -4.81 -7.44 8.27
N ASN A 176 -5.32 -7.30 9.48
CA ASN A 176 -6.14 -8.31 10.14
C ASN A 176 -7.52 -8.43 9.49
N ASP A 177 -8.14 -7.31 9.09
CA ASP A 177 -9.36 -7.31 8.29
C ASP A 177 -9.16 -8.08 6.97
N MET A 178 -8.08 -7.79 6.24
CA MET A 178 -7.75 -8.51 5.01
C MET A 178 -7.62 -10.02 5.24
N ARG A 179 -6.88 -10.45 6.27
CA ARG A 179 -6.68 -11.86 6.61
C ARG A 179 -7.98 -12.54 7.02
N LEU A 180 -8.87 -11.85 7.73
CA LEU A 180 -10.20 -12.37 8.10
C LEU A 180 -11.04 -12.62 6.86
N LEU A 181 -11.04 -11.68 5.89
CA LEU A 181 -11.76 -11.84 4.62
C LEU A 181 -11.18 -12.99 3.78
N GLU A 182 -9.85 -13.13 3.72
CA GLU A 182 -9.19 -14.27 3.06
C GLU A 182 -9.57 -15.61 3.74
N TYR A 183 -9.63 -15.63 5.05
CA TYR A 183 -10.01 -16.81 5.79
C TYR A 183 -11.49 -17.18 5.56
N LEU A 184 -12.39 -16.19 5.57
CA LEU A 184 -13.79 -16.39 5.23
C LEU A 184 -13.96 -16.88 3.78
N GLU A 185 -13.20 -16.32 2.81
CA GLU A 185 -13.17 -16.82 1.43
C GLU A 185 -12.80 -18.32 1.37
N SER A 186 -11.82 -18.75 2.18
CA SER A 186 -11.39 -20.16 2.22
C SER A 186 -12.45 -21.12 2.75
N LEU A 187 -13.39 -20.63 3.55
CA LEU A 187 -14.49 -21.40 4.13
C LEU A 187 -15.79 -21.32 3.28
N THR A 188 -15.89 -20.32 2.43
CA THR A 188 -17.08 -20.04 1.63
C THR A 188 -16.74 -19.91 0.14
N SER A 189 -16.79 -18.70 -0.38
CA SER A 189 -16.35 -18.35 -1.73
C SER A 189 -15.97 -16.88 -1.80
N ARG A 190 -15.16 -16.54 -2.81
CA ARG A 190 -14.82 -15.15 -3.08
C ARG A 190 -16.05 -14.29 -3.41
N GLU A 191 -17.00 -14.82 -4.18
CA GLU A 191 -18.23 -14.12 -4.53
C GLU A 191 -18.99 -13.70 -3.28
N HIS A 192 -19.17 -14.61 -2.32
CA HIS A 192 -19.82 -14.33 -1.05
C HIS A 192 -19.12 -13.20 -0.27
N VAL A 193 -17.79 -13.22 -0.21
CA VAL A 193 -17.04 -12.19 0.52
C VAL A 193 -17.07 -10.83 -0.21
N LEU A 194 -17.08 -10.83 -1.55
CA LEU A 194 -17.25 -9.59 -2.32
C LEU A 194 -18.64 -8.99 -2.13
N ASP A 195 -19.69 -9.82 -2.14
CA ASP A 195 -21.06 -9.38 -1.86
C ASP A 195 -21.15 -8.78 -0.45
N LEU A 196 -20.53 -9.42 0.55
CA LEU A 196 -20.47 -8.89 1.91
C LEU A 196 -19.79 -7.51 1.97
N ILE A 197 -18.69 -7.31 1.26
CA ILE A 197 -17.96 -6.02 1.19
C ILE A 197 -18.84 -4.94 0.55
N ASP A 198 -19.52 -5.24 -0.54
CA ASP A 198 -20.24 -4.26 -1.34
C ASP A 198 -21.68 -4.02 -0.80
N ASP A 199 -22.36 -5.03 -0.26
CA ASP A 199 -23.73 -4.91 0.27
C ASP A 199 -23.81 -4.00 1.51
N TYR A 200 -22.81 -4.06 2.40
CA TYR A 200 -22.79 -3.22 3.60
C TYR A 200 -22.69 -1.71 3.28
N GLY A 201 -22.12 -1.36 2.14
CA GLY A 201 -21.98 0.03 1.74
C GLY A 201 -23.05 0.53 0.77
N ASN A 202 -23.89 -0.34 0.18
CA ASN A 202 -24.62 -0.07 -1.05
C ASN A 202 -23.72 0.59 -2.11
N LEU A 203 -22.46 0.19 -2.16
CA LEU A 203 -21.40 0.86 -2.87
C LEU A 203 -20.40 -0.16 -3.37
N ASP A 204 -20.04 -0.12 -4.63
CA ASP A 204 -18.88 -0.83 -5.17
C ASP A 204 -17.60 -0.25 -4.55
N LEU A 205 -17.05 -0.92 -3.54
CA LEU A 205 -15.84 -0.47 -2.83
C LEU A 205 -14.69 -0.25 -3.82
N ARG A 206 -14.19 0.98 -3.88
CA ARG A 206 -13.05 1.37 -4.71
C ARG A 206 -11.94 1.99 -3.85
N PHE A 207 -10.77 2.23 -4.44
CA PHE A 207 -9.71 2.95 -3.74
C PHE A 207 -10.05 4.43 -3.52
N ASP A 208 -10.80 5.03 -4.43
CA ASP A 208 -11.21 6.44 -4.44
C ASP A 208 -12.67 6.68 -4.06
N GLU A 209 -13.43 5.61 -3.79
CA GLU A 209 -14.82 5.65 -3.35
C GLU A 209 -15.10 4.54 -2.34
N TYR A 210 -15.40 4.92 -1.09
CA TYR A 210 -15.63 4.01 0.03
C TYR A 210 -16.44 4.70 1.13
N PRO A 211 -17.13 3.93 2.01
CA PRO A 211 -17.93 4.48 3.09
C PRO A 211 -17.10 5.33 4.05
N SER A 212 -17.69 6.42 4.53
CA SER A 212 -17.11 7.30 5.54
C SER A 212 -17.44 6.82 6.94
N GLY A 213 -16.51 6.98 7.88
CA GLY A 213 -16.70 6.60 9.28
C GLY A 213 -16.19 5.19 9.59
N CYS A 214 -16.30 4.80 10.86
CA CYS A 214 -15.82 3.50 11.34
C CYS A 214 -16.88 2.39 11.27
N ASP A 215 -18.17 2.74 11.19
CA ASP A 215 -19.30 1.80 11.31
C ASP A 215 -19.22 0.70 10.23
N TYR A 216 -18.99 1.09 8.97
CA TYR A 216 -18.83 0.14 7.88
C TYR A 216 -17.76 -0.93 8.17
N LEU A 217 -16.57 -0.51 8.62
CA LEU A 217 -15.46 -1.44 8.89
C LEU A 217 -15.73 -2.32 10.11
N GLN A 218 -16.41 -1.76 11.11
CA GLN A 218 -16.80 -2.53 12.30
C GLN A 218 -17.84 -3.58 11.94
N ASP A 219 -18.89 -3.19 11.23
CA ASP A 219 -19.96 -4.09 10.80
C ASP A 219 -19.45 -5.20 9.89
N LEU A 220 -18.58 -4.86 8.93
CA LEU A 220 -17.92 -5.83 8.04
C LEU A 220 -17.11 -6.84 8.84
N TRP A 221 -16.28 -6.37 9.78
CA TRP A 221 -15.46 -7.24 10.62
C TRP A 221 -16.30 -8.13 11.52
N GLU A 222 -17.31 -7.58 12.20
CA GLU A 222 -18.19 -8.33 13.11
C GLU A 222 -18.98 -9.42 12.36
N THR A 223 -19.46 -9.09 11.16
CA THR A 223 -20.21 -10.06 10.33
C THR A 223 -19.28 -11.17 9.83
N ALA A 224 -18.13 -10.82 9.27
CA ALA A 224 -17.16 -11.81 8.80
C ALA A 224 -16.67 -12.72 9.93
N ALA A 225 -16.36 -12.16 11.10
CA ALA A 225 -15.92 -12.92 12.26
C ALA A 225 -17.03 -13.89 12.76
N LYS A 226 -18.27 -13.43 12.81
CA LYS A 226 -19.42 -14.26 13.21
C LYS A 226 -19.64 -15.42 12.24
N GLU A 227 -19.60 -15.15 10.93
CA GLU A 227 -19.75 -16.23 9.93
C GLU A 227 -18.62 -17.26 10.04
N VAL A 228 -17.37 -16.82 10.22
CA VAL A 228 -16.24 -17.73 10.48
C VAL A 228 -16.51 -18.58 11.71
N GLU A 229 -16.94 -17.99 12.84
CA GLU A 229 -17.25 -18.73 14.07
C GLU A 229 -18.35 -19.77 13.88
N GLU A 230 -19.35 -19.49 13.05
CA GLU A 230 -20.44 -20.42 12.74
C GLU A 230 -19.98 -21.57 11.83
N LEU A 231 -19.08 -21.31 10.90
CA LEU A 231 -18.58 -22.29 9.93
C LEU A 231 -17.56 -23.27 10.50
N ILE A 232 -16.84 -22.89 11.56
CA ILE A 232 -15.80 -23.76 12.17
C ILE A 232 -16.30 -24.57 13.37
N LYS A 233 -17.57 -24.43 13.77
CA LYS A 233 -18.23 -25.21 14.81
C LYS A 233 -18.69 -26.57 14.29
#